data_0a62f8601de6cd2a5b49bca86ce36710
#
_entry.id   0a62f8601de6cd2a5b49bca86ce36710
#
_cell.length_a   1.000
_cell.length_b   1.000
_cell.length_c   1.000
_cell.angle_alpha   90.00
_cell.angle_beta   90.00
_cell.angle_gamma   90.00
#
_symmetry.space_group_name_H-M   'P 1'
#
loop_
_entity.id
_entity.type
_entity.pdbx_description
1 polymer ?
#
loop_
_entity_poly.entity_id
_entity_poly.type
_entity_poly.pdbx_seq_one_letter_code
_entity_poly.pdbx_strand_id
1 'polypeptide(L)'
;METLKEHKDKTTLSYFDNNTPNYTSDRYKEILHFINQEGKDNASLIDVGCGDGTVLKAFKDETEISHLMGMDIADNYLKLAEEKVGCETFQGSILDSNLIEKIERKFDYVVVGAILHHLIGESRDESRSLAKQALKNAFALLSPNGYLIISEPTYSPKESMDKIFNIKHFITKFTSDRVNILGYDNNIGAPVVSYYDKDIITKMMKEYTTQEPIFEKYKSHNLSLSLRMVGVKETGALLLIYQK
;
A
#
# COMPACT_ATOMS: atom_id res chain seq x y z
N MET A 1 13.51 -7.17 -27.10
CA MET A 1 12.98 -8.19 -26.17
C MET A 1 12.67 -7.45 -24.86
N GLU A 2 11.40 -7.28 -24.54
CA GLU A 2 10.96 -6.62 -23.31
C GLU A 2 11.43 -7.45 -22.10
N THR A 3 11.98 -6.83 -21.08
CA THR A 3 12.40 -7.57 -19.89
C THR A 3 11.17 -8.05 -19.13
N LEU A 4 11.26 -9.18 -18.42
CA LEU A 4 10.18 -9.71 -17.57
C LEU A 4 9.68 -8.66 -16.55
N LYS A 5 10.56 -7.75 -16.13
CA LYS A 5 10.23 -6.65 -15.21
C LYS A 5 9.35 -5.61 -15.89
N GLU A 6 9.68 -5.17 -17.11
CA GLU A 6 8.88 -4.22 -17.89
C GLU A 6 7.49 -4.79 -18.24
N HIS A 7 7.42 -6.10 -18.50
CA HIS A 7 6.15 -6.76 -18.76
C HIS A 7 5.26 -6.83 -17.50
N LYS A 8 5.83 -7.13 -16.34
CA LYS A 8 5.10 -7.13 -15.05
C LYS A 8 4.60 -5.74 -14.67
N ASP A 9 5.41 -4.71 -14.85
CA ASP A 9 5.03 -3.32 -14.55
C ASP A 9 3.87 -2.88 -15.44
N LYS A 10 3.90 -3.17 -16.74
CA LYS A 10 2.80 -2.88 -17.67
C LYS A 10 1.52 -3.66 -17.36
N THR A 11 1.61 -4.92 -16.94
CA THR A 11 0.45 -5.73 -16.58
C THR A 11 -0.22 -5.22 -15.31
N THR A 12 0.58 -4.80 -14.33
CA THR A 12 0.09 -4.21 -13.08
C THR A 12 -0.57 -2.86 -13.34
N LEU A 13 0.05 -1.97 -14.11
CA LEU A 13 -0.52 -0.69 -14.51
C LEU A 13 -1.82 -0.86 -15.29
N SER A 14 -1.84 -1.72 -16.30
CA SER A 14 -3.05 -2.04 -17.08
C SER A 14 -4.18 -2.62 -16.23
N TYR A 15 -3.88 -3.35 -15.16
CA TYR A 15 -4.89 -3.86 -14.24
C TYR A 15 -5.55 -2.71 -13.46
N PHE A 16 -4.76 -1.79 -12.93
CA PHE A 16 -5.28 -0.64 -12.19
C PHE A 16 -6.01 0.34 -13.10
N ASP A 17 -5.57 0.56 -14.33
CA ASP A 17 -6.26 1.38 -15.31
C ASP A 17 -7.71 0.91 -15.61
N ASN A 18 -7.97 -0.39 -15.48
CA ASN A 18 -9.27 -0.99 -15.77
C ASN A 18 -10.10 -1.37 -14.53
N ASN A 19 -9.57 -1.24 -13.33
CA ASN A 19 -10.23 -1.64 -12.10
C ASN A 19 -10.02 -0.56 -11.03
N THR A 20 -10.89 0.45 -11.01
CA THR A 20 -10.91 1.41 -9.90
C THR A 20 -11.38 0.66 -8.63
N PRO A 21 -10.54 0.49 -7.61
CA PRO A 21 -10.98 -0.14 -6.38
C PRO A 21 -12.10 0.70 -5.76
N ASN A 22 -13.19 0.06 -5.35
CA ASN A 22 -14.21 0.71 -4.52
C ASN A 22 -13.59 0.97 -3.14
N TYR A 23 -12.97 2.14 -2.98
CA TYR A 23 -12.49 2.61 -1.69
C TYR A 23 -13.71 2.92 -0.82
N THR A 24 -14.06 2.00 0.06
CA THR A 24 -15.11 2.27 1.04
C THR A 24 -14.56 3.26 2.05
N SER A 25 -15.28 4.32 2.30
CA SER A 25 -14.97 5.38 3.28
C SER A 25 -14.58 4.84 4.68
N ASP A 26 -15.07 3.67 5.04
CA ASP A 26 -14.79 3.01 6.33
C ASP A 26 -13.32 2.69 6.59
N ARG A 27 -12.52 2.49 5.55
CA ARG A 27 -11.09 2.17 5.69
C ARG A 27 -10.29 3.36 6.20
N TYR A 28 -10.68 4.57 5.80
CA TYR A 28 -9.93 5.79 6.11
C TYR A 28 -10.50 6.59 7.27
N LYS A 29 -11.69 6.25 7.76
CA LYS A 29 -12.34 6.94 8.90
C LYS A 29 -11.43 7.02 10.12
N GLU A 30 -10.72 5.95 10.44
CA GLU A 30 -9.81 5.93 11.59
C GLU A 30 -8.59 6.81 11.37
N ILE A 31 -8.09 6.87 10.13
CA ILE A 31 -6.97 7.73 9.76
C ILE A 31 -7.39 9.20 9.86
N LEU A 32 -8.55 9.55 9.29
CA LEU A 32 -9.12 10.90 9.38
C LEU A 32 -9.34 11.31 10.84
N HIS A 33 -9.92 10.41 11.63
CA HIS A 33 -10.14 10.65 13.06
C HIS A 33 -8.81 10.89 13.80
N PHE A 34 -7.78 10.06 13.56
CA PHE A 34 -6.47 10.22 14.14
C PHE A 34 -5.84 11.57 13.77
N ILE A 35 -5.82 11.94 12.49
CA ILE A 35 -5.27 13.21 12.01
C ILE A 35 -5.97 14.39 12.68
N ASN A 36 -7.31 14.35 12.77
CA ASN A 36 -8.09 15.42 13.41
C ASN A 36 -7.88 15.50 14.91
N GLN A 37 -7.62 14.38 15.59
CA GLN A 37 -7.28 14.39 17.02
C GLN A 37 -5.89 14.96 17.29
N GLU A 38 -4.91 14.69 16.43
CA GLU A 38 -3.55 15.23 16.57
C GLU A 38 -3.50 16.75 16.34
N GLY A 39 -4.37 17.28 15.48
CA GLY A 39 -4.63 18.71 15.33
C GLY A 39 -3.37 19.56 15.05
N LYS A 40 -2.45 19.06 14.21
CA LYS A 40 -1.22 19.81 13.88
C LYS A 40 -1.54 21.00 12.95
N ASP A 41 -1.21 22.19 13.39
CA ASP A 41 -1.33 23.41 12.57
C ASP A 41 -0.42 23.34 11.34
N ASN A 42 -0.94 23.78 10.18
CA ASN A 42 -0.21 23.81 8.90
C ASN A 42 0.42 22.48 8.52
N ALA A 43 -0.20 21.37 8.90
CA ALA A 43 0.32 20.03 8.67
C ALA A 43 0.44 19.69 7.18
N SER A 44 1.44 18.87 6.88
CA SER A 44 1.72 18.32 5.56
C SER A 44 1.51 16.81 5.53
N LEU A 45 0.92 16.30 4.44
CA LEU A 45 0.66 14.89 4.23
C LEU A 45 1.08 14.47 2.83
N ILE A 46 1.76 13.33 2.73
CA ILE A 46 1.96 12.62 1.46
C ILE A 46 1.25 11.27 1.49
N ASP A 47 0.45 11.00 0.46
CA ASP A 47 -0.17 9.70 0.21
C ASP A 47 0.66 8.94 -0.84
N VAL A 48 1.27 7.84 -0.41
CA VAL A 48 2.16 7.02 -1.23
C VAL A 48 1.35 5.94 -1.94
N GLY A 49 1.35 5.96 -3.28
CA GLY A 49 0.45 5.15 -4.09
C GLY A 49 -0.97 5.72 -4.08
N CYS A 50 -1.09 7.04 -4.29
CA CYS A 50 -2.35 7.78 -4.15
C CYS A 50 -3.43 7.42 -5.18
N GLY A 51 -3.06 6.70 -6.25
CA GLY A 51 -3.97 6.39 -7.35
C GLY A 51 -4.66 7.64 -7.90
N ASP A 52 -5.94 7.56 -8.14
CA ASP A 52 -6.78 8.63 -8.69
C ASP A 52 -7.10 9.79 -7.70
N GLY A 53 -6.47 9.81 -6.53
CA GLY A 53 -6.65 10.84 -5.52
C GLY A 53 -7.94 10.73 -4.69
N THR A 54 -8.68 9.61 -4.77
CA THR A 54 -9.92 9.46 -4.00
C THR A 54 -9.71 9.61 -2.50
N VAL A 55 -8.60 9.06 -1.97
CA VAL A 55 -8.23 9.17 -0.55
C VAL A 55 -7.71 10.56 -0.20
N LEU A 56 -6.89 11.14 -1.07
CA LEU A 56 -6.43 12.52 -0.92
C LEU A 56 -7.60 13.52 -0.84
N LYS A 57 -8.66 13.26 -1.61
CA LYS A 57 -9.87 14.09 -1.53
C LYS A 57 -10.52 14.02 -0.14
N ALA A 58 -10.60 12.84 0.46
CA ALA A 58 -11.12 12.70 1.81
C ALA A 58 -10.23 13.44 2.84
N PHE A 59 -8.90 13.35 2.73
CA PHE A 59 -8.01 14.15 3.58
C PHE A 59 -8.23 15.64 3.41
N LYS A 60 -8.38 16.12 2.17
CA LYS A 60 -8.65 17.54 1.90
C LYS A 60 -9.97 18.02 2.48
N ASP A 61 -11.02 17.22 2.35
CA ASP A 61 -12.39 17.65 2.68
C ASP A 61 -12.70 17.47 4.18
N GLU A 62 -12.02 16.54 4.88
CA GLU A 62 -12.38 16.11 6.23
C GLU A 62 -11.27 16.38 7.28
N THR A 63 -10.15 17.02 6.90
CA THR A 63 -9.07 17.38 7.84
C THR A 63 -8.55 18.79 7.57
N GLU A 64 -7.82 19.36 8.55
CA GLU A 64 -7.14 20.67 8.46
C GLU A 64 -5.72 20.57 7.85
N ILE A 65 -5.45 19.54 7.03
CA ILE A 65 -4.16 19.40 6.34
C ILE A 65 -4.01 20.53 5.32
N SER A 66 -2.94 21.32 5.48
CA SER A 66 -2.68 22.49 4.62
C SER A 66 -1.92 22.13 3.33
N HIS A 67 -1.07 21.11 3.39
CA HIS A 67 -0.22 20.69 2.28
C HIS A 67 -0.40 19.21 1.98
N LEU A 68 -1.09 18.92 0.88
CA LEU A 68 -1.31 17.56 0.40
C LEU A 68 -0.44 17.28 -0.83
N MET A 69 0.22 16.14 -0.83
CA MET A 69 0.93 15.60 -1.98
C MET A 69 0.46 14.18 -2.27
N GLY A 70 0.19 13.89 -3.53
CA GLY A 70 -0.01 12.53 -4.03
C GLY A 70 1.26 12.00 -4.70
N MET A 71 1.67 10.78 -4.40
CA MET A 71 2.76 10.11 -5.11
C MET A 71 2.25 8.82 -5.73
N ASP A 72 2.51 8.62 -7.02
CA ASP A 72 2.21 7.38 -7.73
C ASP A 72 3.22 7.13 -8.86
N ILE A 73 3.34 5.90 -9.33
CA ILE A 73 4.15 5.55 -10.49
C ILE A 73 3.43 5.83 -11.82
N ALA A 74 2.10 5.89 -11.79
CA ALA A 74 1.24 6.04 -12.95
C ALA A 74 0.84 7.50 -13.19
N ASP A 75 1.37 8.10 -14.26
CA ASP A 75 1.12 9.50 -14.63
C ASP A 75 -0.37 9.79 -14.88
N ASN A 76 -1.09 8.86 -15.48
CA ASN A 76 -2.53 8.99 -15.71
C ASN A 76 -3.33 9.11 -14.41
N TYR A 77 -2.95 8.39 -13.36
CA TYR A 77 -3.57 8.51 -12.03
C TYR A 77 -3.26 9.85 -11.37
N LEU A 78 -2.03 10.32 -11.48
CA LEU A 78 -1.64 11.62 -10.92
C LEU A 78 -2.43 12.77 -11.55
N LYS A 79 -2.65 12.74 -12.86
CA LYS A 79 -3.51 13.71 -13.55
C LYS A 79 -4.96 13.70 -13.02
N LEU A 80 -5.52 12.50 -12.79
CA LEU A 80 -6.85 12.39 -12.17
C LEU A 80 -6.86 12.92 -10.74
N ALA A 81 -5.80 12.66 -9.95
CA ALA A 81 -5.67 13.20 -8.60
C ALA A 81 -5.56 14.73 -8.59
N GLU A 82 -4.78 15.32 -9.50
CA GLU A 82 -4.68 16.77 -9.66
C GLU A 82 -6.04 17.39 -10.01
N GLU A 83 -6.75 16.82 -10.98
CA GLU A 83 -8.08 17.29 -11.40
C GLU A 83 -9.12 17.17 -10.28
N LYS A 84 -9.09 16.05 -9.54
CA LYS A 84 -10.05 15.74 -8.48
C LYS A 84 -9.83 16.55 -7.20
N VAL A 85 -8.57 16.75 -6.82
CA VAL A 85 -8.16 17.27 -5.51
C VAL A 85 -7.55 18.67 -5.63
N GLY A 86 -6.85 18.98 -6.72
CA GLY A 86 -6.04 20.18 -6.85
C GLY A 86 -4.88 20.19 -5.86
N CYS A 87 -4.26 19.03 -5.61
CA CYS A 87 -3.09 18.89 -4.77
C CYS A 87 -1.81 18.80 -5.61
N GLU A 88 -0.67 18.93 -4.96
CA GLU A 88 0.64 18.66 -5.56
C GLU A 88 0.78 17.15 -5.82
N THR A 89 1.40 16.79 -6.95
CA THR A 89 1.67 15.39 -7.27
C THR A 89 3.15 15.16 -7.57
N PHE A 90 3.61 13.93 -7.33
CA PHE A 90 4.97 13.51 -7.61
C PHE A 90 4.96 12.15 -8.30
N GLN A 91 5.41 12.10 -9.56
CA GLN A 91 5.58 10.82 -10.25
C GLN A 91 6.86 10.14 -9.81
N GLY A 92 6.74 9.01 -9.12
CA GLY A 92 7.89 8.27 -8.63
C GLY A 92 7.53 6.98 -7.92
N SER A 93 8.56 6.17 -7.65
CA SER A 93 8.42 4.93 -6.90
C SER A 93 8.92 5.10 -5.47
N ILE A 94 8.15 4.57 -4.51
CA ILE A 94 8.60 4.47 -3.10
C ILE A 94 9.88 3.64 -2.95
N LEU A 95 10.24 2.85 -3.97
CA LEU A 95 11.46 2.04 -4.00
C LEU A 95 12.69 2.81 -4.52
N ASP A 96 12.51 4.03 -5.01
CA ASP A 96 13.64 4.84 -5.51
C ASP A 96 14.61 5.16 -4.36
N SER A 97 15.89 4.82 -4.54
CA SER A 97 16.93 5.09 -3.55
C SER A 97 17.17 6.58 -3.32
N ASN A 98 16.87 7.41 -4.31
CA ASN A 98 17.07 8.87 -4.27
C ASN A 98 15.76 9.63 -4.04
N LEU A 99 14.70 8.93 -3.59
CA LEU A 99 13.38 9.51 -3.40
C LEU A 99 13.40 10.76 -2.50
N ILE A 100 14.14 10.68 -1.38
CA ILE A 100 14.23 11.77 -0.40
C ILE A 100 14.87 13.03 -1.00
N GLU A 101 15.89 12.84 -1.85
CA GLU A 101 16.58 13.94 -2.54
C GLU A 101 15.68 14.57 -3.61
N LYS A 102 14.87 13.76 -4.30
CA LYS A 102 13.96 14.23 -5.34
C LYS A 102 12.74 14.99 -4.80
N ILE A 103 12.20 14.55 -3.66
CA ILE A 103 11.05 15.23 -3.02
C ILE A 103 11.48 16.50 -2.28
N GLU A 104 12.72 16.57 -1.77
CA GLU A 104 13.33 17.73 -1.10
C GLU A 104 12.57 18.30 0.09
N ARG A 105 11.62 17.51 0.65
CA ARG A 105 10.84 17.90 1.84
C ARG A 105 10.51 16.70 2.73
N LYS A 106 10.05 17.00 3.94
CA LYS A 106 9.53 16.05 4.92
C LYS A 106 8.07 16.36 5.20
N PHE A 107 7.34 15.36 5.72
CA PHE A 107 5.92 15.44 5.95
C PHE A 107 5.57 15.09 7.40
N ASP A 108 4.52 15.73 7.91
CA ASP A 108 3.99 15.42 9.24
C ASP A 108 3.25 14.09 9.24
N TYR A 109 2.64 13.75 8.10
CA TYR A 109 1.96 12.48 7.88
C TYR A 109 2.44 11.85 6.57
N VAL A 110 2.87 10.59 6.65
CA VAL A 110 3.18 9.75 5.48
C VAL A 110 2.21 8.58 5.50
N VAL A 111 1.34 8.49 4.50
CA VAL A 111 0.36 7.41 4.37
C VAL A 111 0.87 6.37 3.38
N VAL A 112 0.87 5.11 3.80
CA VAL A 112 1.18 3.93 2.98
C VAL A 112 -0.07 3.04 3.00
N GLY A 113 -0.91 3.22 1.99
CA GLY A 113 -2.23 2.61 1.93
C GLY A 113 -2.35 1.57 0.83
N ALA A 114 -2.39 0.28 1.18
CA ALA A 114 -2.62 -0.84 0.24
C ALA A 114 -1.62 -0.94 -0.91
N ILE A 115 -0.35 -0.65 -0.65
CA ILE A 115 0.72 -0.73 -1.65
C ILE A 115 1.76 -1.81 -1.36
N LEU A 116 2.01 -2.15 -0.09
CA LEU A 116 3.07 -3.09 0.25
C LEU A 116 2.88 -4.46 -0.40
N HIS A 117 1.64 -4.92 -0.47
CA HIS A 117 1.31 -6.20 -1.09
C HIS A 117 1.43 -6.22 -2.63
N HIS A 118 1.56 -5.05 -3.26
CA HIS A 118 1.82 -4.92 -4.70
C HIS A 118 3.32 -4.86 -5.04
N LEU A 119 4.20 -4.74 -4.05
CA LEU A 119 5.64 -4.73 -4.25
C LEU A 119 6.17 -6.17 -4.42
N ILE A 120 6.19 -6.64 -5.68
CA ILE A 120 6.44 -8.03 -6.03
C ILE A 120 7.82 -8.23 -6.63
N GLY A 121 8.62 -9.10 -5.98
CA GLY A 121 9.89 -9.63 -6.52
C GLY A 121 9.70 -11.00 -7.17
N GLU A 122 10.80 -11.62 -7.57
CA GLU A 122 10.82 -12.98 -8.14
C GLU A 122 10.50 -14.07 -7.09
N SER A 123 10.59 -13.71 -5.81
CA SER A 123 10.27 -14.58 -4.67
C SER A 123 9.55 -13.82 -3.56
N ARG A 124 9.00 -14.57 -2.59
CA ARG A 124 8.42 -13.96 -1.37
C ARG A 124 9.45 -13.21 -0.53
N ASP A 125 10.69 -13.68 -0.49
CA ASP A 125 11.74 -13.01 0.27
C ASP A 125 12.17 -11.70 -0.41
N GLU A 126 12.25 -11.70 -1.73
CA GLU A 126 12.48 -10.46 -2.48
C GLU A 126 11.32 -9.48 -2.33
N SER A 127 10.07 -9.95 -2.42
CA SER A 127 8.87 -9.11 -2.18
C SER A 127 8.89 -8.50 -0.77
N ARG A 128 9.30 -9.27 0.26
CA ARG A 128 9.50 -8.74 1.62
C ARG A 128 10.60 -7.69 1.67
N SER A 129 11.69 -7.88 0.94
CA SER A 129 12.79 -6.91 0.87
C SER A 129 12.34 -5.60 0.23
N LEU A 130 11.51 -5.66 -0.82
CA LEU A 130 10.90 -4.48 -1.44
C LEU A 130 9.94 -3.77 -0.48
N ALA A 131 9.08 -4.50 0.23
CA ALA A 131 8.19 -3.92 1.23
C ALA A 131 8.97 -3.24 2.37
N LYS A 132 10.08 -3.84 2.84
CA LYS A 132 10.99 -3.21 3.80
C LYS A 132 11.60 -1.93 3.25
N GLN A 133 12.08 -1.94 2.00
CA GLN A 133 12.64 -0.75 1.37
C GLN A 133 11.61 0.38 1.29
N ALA A 134 10.36 0.06 0.93
CA ALA A 134 9.27 1.02 0.91
C ALA A 134 8.99 1.63 2.29
N LEU A 135 8.91 0.80 3.33
CA LEU A 135 8.72 1.27 4.71
C LEU A 135 9.88 2.15 5.19
N LYS A 136 11.13 1.78 4.84
CA LYS A 136 12.32 2.60 5.11
C LYS A 136 12.20 3.98 4.49
N ASN A 137 11.89 4.05 3.20
CA ASN A 137 11.77 5.31 2.48
C ASN A 137 10.60 6.14 3.02
N ALA A 138 9.44 5.51 3.30
CA ALA A 138 8.31 6.18 3.91
C ALA A 138 8.64 6.77 5.28
N PHE A 139 9.35 6.01 6.15
CA PHE A 139 9.79 6.51 7.45
C PHE A 139 10.84 7.63 7.32
N ALA A 140 11.67 7.58 6.28
CA ALA A 140 12.64 8.63 5.98
C ALA A 140 11.97 9.92 5.49
N LEU A 141 10.80 9.88 4.85
CA LEU A 141 10.02 11.05 4.44
C LEU A 141 9.41 11.82 5.62
N LEU A 142 9.34 11.25 6.81
CA LEU A 142 8.76 11.92 7.98
C LEU A 142 9.61 13.08 8.48
N SER A 143 8.95 14.15 8.85
CA SER A 143 9.49 15.21 9.71
C SER A 143 9.76 14.68 11.13
N PRO A 144 10.55 15.38 11.97
CA PRO A 144 10.61 15.07 13.40
C PRO A 144 9.21 15.09 14.03
N ASN A 145 8.88 14.12 14.85
CA ASN A 145 7.54 13.91 15.44
C ASN A 145 6.42 13.71 14.41
N GLY A 146 6.75 13.32 13.17
CA GLY A 146 5.78 12.95 12.15
C GLY A 146 5.25 11.53 12.34
N TYR A 147 4.16 11.21 11.64
CA TYR A 147 3.43 9.95 11.76
C TYR A 147 3.46 9.14 10.47
N LEU A 148 3.96 7.90 10.55
CA LEU A 148 3.82 6.91 9.48
C LEU A 148 2.53 6.12 9.69
N ILE A 149 1.63 6.20 8.75
CA ILE A 149 0.32 5.55 8.76
C ILE A 149 0.35 4.41 7.74
N ILE A 150 0.30 3.16 8.22
CA ILE A 150 0.31 1.96 7.38
C ILE A 150 -1.07 1.33 7.42
N SER A 151 -1.75 1.27 6.27
CA SER A 151 -3.07 0.65 6.14
C SER A 151 -3.05 -0.44 5.07
N GLU A 152 -3.02 -1.71 5.49
CA GLU A 152 -2.83 -2.84 4.58
C GLU A 152 -3.88 -3.95 4.76
N PRO A 153 -4.29 -4.61 3.67
CA PRO A 153 -4.99 -5.88 3.77
C PRO A 153 -4.03 -6.95 4.29
N THR A 154 -4.51 -7.77 5.21
CA THR A 154 -3.72 -8.83 5.83
C THR A 154 -4.34 -10.20 5.62
N TYR A 155 -3.49 -11.20 5.53
CA TYR A 155 -3.86 -12.59 5.41
C TYR A 155 -2.94 -13.45 6.28
N SER A 156 -3.51 -14.39 7.02
CA SER A 156 -2.76 -15.35 7.84
C SER A 156 -3.29 -16.78 7.69
N PRO A 157 -2.47 -17.82 7.96
CA PRO A 157 -1.07 -17.74 8.34
C PRO A 157 -0.13 -17.50 7.14
N LYS A 158 1.09 -17.08 7.44
CA LYS A 158 2.16 -16.82 6.46
C LYS A 158 2.37 -17.99 5.48
N GLU A 159 2.32 -19.22 5.98
CA GLU A 159 2.56 -20.44 5.19
C GLU A 159 1.52 -20.61 4.05
N SER A 160 0.27 -20.24 4.31
CA SER A 160 -0.78 -20.26 3.29
C SER A 160 -0.53 -19.19 2.23
N MET A 161 -0.06 -18.01 2.64
CA MET A 161 0.29 -16.95 1.71
C MET A 161 1.51 -17.27 0.87
N ASP A 162 2.52 -17.91 1.46
CA ASP A 162 3.70 -18.37 0.73
C ASP A 162 3.32 -19.40 -0.35
N LYS A 163 2.40 -20.33 -0.05
CA LYS A 163 1.88 -21.30 -1.03
C LYS A 163 1.09 -20.62 -2.15
N ILE A 164 0.15 -19.74 -1.80
CA ILE A 164 -0.68 -19.01 -2.79
C ILE A 164 0.21 -18.18 -3.71
N PHE A 165 1.17 -17.45 -3.16
CA PHE A 165 2.13 -16.66 -3.93
C PHE A 165 2.89 -17.54 -4.92
N ASN A 166 3.49 -18.63 -4.46
CA ASN A 166 4.29 -19.52 -5.32
C ASN A 166 3.44 -20.16 -6.43
N ILE A 167 2.22 -20.59 -6.12
CA ILE A 167 1.29 -21.16 -7.11
C ILE A 167 0.92 -20.09 -8.16
N LYS A 168 0.50 -18.91 -7.73
CA LYS A 168 0.16 -17.81 -8.65
C LYS A 168 1.37 -17.40 -9.49
N HIS A 169 2.53 -17.23 -8.87
CA HIS A 169 3.77 -16.85 -9.56
C HIS A 169 4.19 -17.90 -10.59
N PHE A 170 4.03 -19.18 -10.28
CA PHE A 170 4.29 -20.27 -11.24
C PHE A 170 3.31 -20.23 -12.41
N ILE A 171 2.01 -20.13 -12.13
CA ILE A 171 0.97 -20.16 -13.18
C ILE A 171 1.08 -18.94 -14.09
N THR A 172 1.30 -17.74 -13.56
CA THR A 172 1.44 -16.51 -14.37
C THR A 172 2.66 -16.50 -15.29
N LYS A 173 3.64 -17.39 -15.06
CA LYS A 173 4.74 -17.60 -16.03
C LYS A 173 4.30 -18.35 -17.30
N PHE A 174 3.21 -19.11 -17.24
CA PHE A 174 2.77 -19.98 -18.32
C PHE A 174 1.42 -19.61 -18.93
N THR A 175 0.65 -18.73 -18.30
CA THR A 175 -0.69 -18.34 -18.78
C THR A 175 -0.86 -16.85 -18.72
N SER A 176 -1.24 -16.25 -19.85
CA SER A 176 -1.70 -14.85 -19.92
C SER A 176 -3.21 -14.72 -19.65
N ASP A 177 -3.94 -15.83 -19.58
CA ASP A 177 -5.40 -15.83 -19.48
C ASP A 177 -5.88 -15.76 -18.02
N ARG A 178 -6.90 -14.94 -17.80
CA ARG A 178 -7.52 -14.77 -16.48
C ARG A 178 -8.42 -15.97 -16.16
N VAL A 179 -8.11 -16.70 -15.11
CA VAL A 179 -8.97 -17.77 -14.59
C VAL A 179 -9.51 -17.34 -13.22
N ASN A 180 -10.82 -17.14 -13.17
CA ASN A 180 -11.52 -16.62 -11.97
C ASN A 180 -11.85 -17.79 -11.02
N ILE A 181 -10.91 -18.21 -10.17
CA ILE A 181 -11.10 -19.36 -9.26
C ILE A 181 -11.17 -18.94 -7.78
N LEU A 182 -10.50 -17.86 -7.35
CA LEU A 182 -10.27 -17.60 -5.92
C LEU A 182 -10.80 -16.25 -5.40
N GLY A 183 -11.69 -15.58 -6.12
CA GLY A 183 -12.21 -14.25 -5.74
C GLY A 183 -11.33 -13.10 -6.23
N TYR A 184 -11.81 -11.86 -6.07
CA TYR A 184 -11.40 -10.68 -6.82
C TYR A 184 -9.88 -10.46 -6.95
N ASP A 185 -9.14 -10.51 -5.84
CA ASP A 185 -7.69 -10.25 -5.83
C ASP A 185 -6.83 -11.53 -5.90
N ASN A 186 -7.45 -12.70 -5.80
CA ASN A 186 -6.77 -13.98 -5.79
C ASN A 186 -6.98 -14.79 -7.07
N ASN A 187 -7.57 -14.17 -8.09
CA ASN A 187 -7.78 -14.83 -9.37
C ASN A 187 -6.46 -15.13 -10.08
N ILE A 188 -6.41 -16.27 -10.76
CA ILE A 188 -5.33 -16.56 -11.71
C ILE A 188 -5.47 -15.54 -12.84
N GLY A 189 -4.38 -14.83 -13.16
CA GLY A 189 -4.38 -13.72 -14.13
C GLY A 189 -4.64 -12.33 -13.53
N ALA A 190 -5.06 -12.21 -12.26
CA ALA A 190 -4.85 -11.00 -11.48
C ALA A 190 -3.34 -10.86 -11.15
N PRO A 191 -2.83 -9.63 -10.94
CA PRO A 191 -1.45 -9.44 -10.52
C PRO A 191 -1.11 -10.33 -9.32
N VAL A 192 0.08 -10.90 -9.30
CA VAL A 192 0.57 -11.60 -8.11
C VAL A 192 0.64 -10.58 -6.99
N VAL A 193 0.18 -10.93 -5.80
CA VAL A 193 0.23 -10.08 -4.60
C VAL A 193 0.94 -10.78 -3.47
N SER A 194 1.58 -10.02 -2.61
CA SER A 194 2.39 -10.51 -1.50
C SER A 194 1.83 -10.00 -0.18
N TYR A 195 0.69 -10.56 0.27
CA TYR A 195 0.09 -10.16 1.54
C TYR A 195 0.98 -10.51 2.74
N TYR A 196 0.89 -9.67 3.75
CA TYR A 196 1.60 -9.79 5.01
C TYR A 196 0.58 -9.84 6.16
N ASP A 197 0.96 -10.47 7.28
CA ASP A 197 0.26 -10.34 8.55
C ASP A 197 0.88 -9.21 9.38
N LYS A 198 0.24 -8.90 10.51
CA LYS A 198 0.70 -7.86 11.43
C LYS A 198 2.14 -8.10 11.90
N ASP A 199 2.45 -9.34 12.28
CA ASP A 199 3.76 -9.66 12.86
C ASP A 199 4.89 -9.42 11.87
N ILE A 200 4.65 -9.73 10.58
CA ILE A 200 5.62 -9.48 9.51
C ILE A 200 5.81 -7.97 9.34
N ILE A 201 4.75 -7.17 9.26
CA ILE A 201 4.84 -5.70 9.09
C ILE A 201 5.55 -5.07 10.30
N THR A 202 5.16 -5.45 11.52
CA THR A 202 5.79 -4.97 12.75
C THR A 202 7.28 -5.34 12.80
N LYS A 203 7.62 -6.58 12.40
CA LYS A 203 9.03 -7.00 12.32
C LYS A 203 9.82 -6.19 11.31
N MET A 204 9.23 -5.85 10.16
CA MET A 204 9.86 -4.96 9.17
C MET A 204 10.13 -3.57 9.77
N MET A 205 9.17 -3.02 10.51
CA MET A 205 9.32 -1.70 11.13
C MET A 205 10.39 -1.68 12.24
N LYS A 206 10.57 -2.76 12.99
CA LYS A 206 11.61 -2.86 14.04
C LYS A 206 13.05 -2.71 13.52
N GLU A 207 13.26 -2.76 12.22
CA GLU A 207 14.57 -2.46 11.61
C GLU A 207 14.84 -0.94 11.52
N TYR A 208 13.82 -0.10 11.63
CA TYR A 208 13.91 1.37 11.44
C TYR A 208 13.52 2.16 12.68
N THR A 209 12.76 1.57 13.57
CA THR A 209 12.38 2.20 14.84
C THR A 209 12.31 1.15 15.96
N THR A 210 12.70 1.56 17.16
CA THR A 210 12.53 0.74 18.37
C THR A 210 11.16 0.94 19.02
N GLN A 211 10.37 1.89 18.51
CA GLN A 211 9.05 2.20 19.06
C GLN A 211 8.03 1.18 18.55
N GLU A 212 7.10 0.82 19.42
CA GLU A 212 5.89 0.10 19.02
C GLU A 212 4.91 1.10 18.38
N PRO A 213 3.93 0.63 17.58
CA PRO A 213 2.92 1.51 17.02
C PRO A 213 2.15 2.21 18.16
N ILE A 214 1.96 3.52 18.03
CA ILE A 214 1.17 4.32 18.99
C ILE A 214 -0.34 4.10 18.83
N PHE A 215 -0.74 3.62 17.65
CA PHE A 215 -2.12 3.25 17.35
C PHE A 215 -2.12 1.97 16.52
N GLU A 216 -3.04 1.07 16.86
CA GLU A 216 -3.28 -0.18 16.16
C GLU A 216 -4.77 -0.47 16.08
N LYS A 217 -5.24 -0.81 14.88
CA LYS A 217 -6.60 -1.31 14.67
C LYS A 217 -6.60 -2.44 13.65
N TYR A 218 -7.32 -3.49 13.96
CA TYR A 218 -7.55 -4.60 13.07
C TYR A 218 -9.05 -4.83 12.89
N LYS A 219 -9.50 -4.90 11.62
CA LYS A 219 -10.87 -5.21 11.25
C LYS A 219 -10.88 -6.53 10.49
N SER A 220 -11.38 -7.58 11.11
CA SER A 220 -11.51 -8.89 10.48
C SER A 220 -12.54 -8.86 9.35
N HIS A 221 -12.26 -9.61 8.29
CA HIS A 221 -13.18 -9.82 7.16
C HIS A 221 -13.66 -11.27 7.12
N ASN A 222 -14.82 -11.48 6.50
CA ASN A 222 -15.35 -12.82 6.30
C ASN A 222 -14.50 -13.58 5.30
N LEU A 223 -14.04 -14.77 5.66
CA LEU A 223 -13.32 -15.67 4.79
C LEU A 223 -14.24 -16.39 3.82
N SER A 224 -13.93 -16.30 2.51
CA SER A 224 -14.55 -17.14 1.50
C SER A 224 -14.21 -18.62 1.70
N LEU A 225 -15.05 -19.52 1.20
CA LEU A 225 -14.78 -20.96 1.26
C LEU A 225 -13.48 -21.32 0.54
N SER A 226 -13.21 -20.69 -0.61
CA SER A 226 -11.99 -20.89 -1.40
C SER A 226 -10.72 -20.56 -0.63
N LEU A 227 -10.70 -19.44 0.11
CA LEU A 227 -9.57 -19.07 0.96
C LEU A 227 -9.35 -20.06 2.10
N ARG A 228 -10.43 -20.59 2.72
CA ARG A 228 -10.33 -21.64 3.74
C ARG A 228 -9.74 -22.93 3.16
N MET A 229 -10.13 -23.31 1.95
CA MET A 229 -9.62 -24.51 1.28
C MET A 229 -8.11 -24.46 0.99
N VAL A 230 -7.55 -23.28 0.74
CA VAL A 230 -6.10 -23.09 0.58
C VAL A 230 -5.37 -22.81 1.90
N GLY A 231 -6.08 -22.94 3.02
CA GLY A 231 -5.50 -22.89 4.36
C GLY A 231 -5.41 -21.51 4.97
N VAL A 232 -6.03 -20.49 4.37
CA VAL A 232 -6.15 -19.16 5.00
C VAL A 232 -7.08 -19.28 6.20
N LYS A 233 -6.64 -18.77 7.35
CA LYS A 233 -7.40 -18.82 8.60
C LYS A 233 -8.03 -17.48 8.94
N GLU A 234 -7.40 -16.40 8.52
CA GLU A 234 -7.84 -15.05 8.82
C GLU A 234 -7.48 -14.07 7.71
N THR A 235 -8.34 -13.10 7.48
CA THR A 235 -8.10 -11.93 6.60
C THR A 235 -8.76 -10.70 7.21
N GLY A 236 -8.18 -9.54 6.95
CA GLY A 236 -8.72 -8.29 7.47
C GLY A 236 -7.98 -7.07 6.93
N ALA A 237 -8.35 -5.92 7.45
CA ALA A 237 -7.66 -4.66 7.27
C ALA A 237 -6.90 -4.29 8.54
N LEU A 238 -5.62 -4.01 8.42
CA LEU A 238 -4.74 -3.59 9.49
C LEU A 238 -4.42 -2.11 9.33
N LEU A 239 -4.48 -1.38 10.42
CA LEU A 239 -3.98 -0.01 10.53
C LEU A 239 -2.95 0.05 11.66
N LEU A 240 -1.75 0.50 11.33
CA LEU A 240 -0.68 0.78 12.29
C LEU A 240 -0.22 2.22 12.13
N ILE A 241 0.00 2.94 13.22
CA ILE A 241 0.56 4.28 13.22
C ILE A 241 1.80 4.31 14.09
N TYR A 242 2.91 4.76 13.52
CA TYR A 242 4.19 4.94 14.20
C TYR A 242 4.54 6.43 14.24
N GLN A 243 5.09 6.89 15.34
CA GLN A 243 5.66 8.23 15.44
C GLN A 243 7.19 8.15 15.28
N LYS A 244 7.76 9.16 14.60
CA LYS A 244 9.23 9.29 14.44
C LYS A 244 9.86 10.05 15.58
#